data_32d1e5f8d85f3090e7490377024ea45c
#
_entry.id   32d1e5f8d85f3090e7490377024ea45c
#
_cell.length_a   1.000
_cell.length_b   1.000
_cell.length_c   1.000
_cell.angle_alpha   90.00
_cell.angle_beta   90.00
_cell.angle_gamma   90.00
#
_symmetry.space_group_name_H-M   'P 1'
#
loop_
_entity.id
_entity.type
_entity.pdbx_description
1 polymer ?
#
loop_
_entity_poly.entity_id
_entity_poly.type
_entity_poly.pdbx_seq_one_letter_code
_entity_poly.pdbx_strand_id
1 'polypeptide(L)'
;MYCKLYNNDCLEVMRSLNDDFIDLTVTSPPYDNLRNYNGNISQWSFEKFQEIAKELYRITKEGGVVVWVVGDATINGSETGTSFKQALYFKEVGFRLHDTMIYSKNSLPMNHNRYEQDFEYMFVLSKGKPKTFNSIKIPCKYPEKPTARQNSYFSETDEKNRKARSLKKRKPVGTEKIKGNIWYFTTGKNHSTMDDIAFRHPAIFPEQLANDHIISWSNPNDVIFDPFMGSGTTGKMALLNGRSFIGSELDKEYFEISKERISNAILNNNMNIDLRDIVL
;
A
#
# COMPACT_ATOMS: atom_id res chain seq x y z
N MET A 1 -20.36 3.44 8.64
CA MET A 1 -19.43 3.61 7.50
C MET A 1 -19.71 4.97 6.87
N TYR A 2 -18.69 5.74 6.51
CA TYR A 2 -18.78 7.04 5.84
C TYR A 2 -17.69 7.18 4.78
N CYS A 3 -17.86 8.15 3.90
CA CYS A 3 -16.87 8.53 2.89
C CYS A 3 -16.73 10.06 2.88
N LYS A 4 -15.49 10.56 2.88
CA LYS A 4 -15.20 12.01 2.80
C LYS A 4 -14.10 12.24 1.78
N LEU A 5 -14.38 13.07 0.79
CA LEU A 5 -13.47 13.41 -0.31
C LEU A 5 -13.17 14.90 -0.29
N TYR A 6 -11.90 15.25 -0.35
CA TYR A 6 -11.42 16.62 -0.32
C TYR A 6 -10.67 16.95 -1.61
N ASN A 7 -11.11 17.97 -2.34
CA ASN A 7 -10.30 18.58 -3.41
C ASN A 7 -9.39 19.64 -2.78
N ASN A 8 -8.32 19.18 -2.12
CA ASN A 8 -7.43 20.05 -1.38
C ASN A 8 -6.03 19.43 -1.23
N ASP A 9 -5.06 20.24 -0.80
CA ASP A 9 -3.73 19.76 -0.41
C ASP A 9 -3.83 18.76 0.75
N CYS A 10 -3.12 17.66 0.64
CA CYS A 10 -3.16 16.58 1.64
C CYS A 10 -2.71 17.03 3.04
N LEU A 11 -1.78 17.99 3.15
CA LEU A 11 -1.36 18.54 4.44
C LEU A 11 -2.47 19.34 5.11
N GLU A 12 -3.22 20.14 4.35
CA GLU A 12 -4.36 20.89 4.90
C GLU A 12 -5.44 19.91 5.41
N VAL A 13 -5.72 18.85 4.64
CA VAL A 13 -6.66 17.82 5.07
C VAL A 13 -6.15 17.10 6.32
N MET A 14 -4.89 16.65 6.35
CA MET A 14 -4.33 15.97 7.51
C MET A 14 -4.34 16.85 8.76
N ARG A 15 -3.99 18.16 8.65
CA ARG A 15 -4.03 19.11 9.76
C ARG A 15 -5.42 19.30 10.36
N SER A 16 -6.49 19.08 9.56
CA SER A 16 -7.87 19.12 10.04
C SER A 16 -8.32 17.86 10.79
N LEU A 17 -7.58 16.75 10.64
CA LEU A 17 -7.87 15.49 11.31
C LEU A 17 -7.27 15.45 12.71
N ASN A 18 -7.98 14.76 13.63
CA ASN A 18 -7.50 14.53 14.98
C ASN A 18 -6.26 13.61 14.99
N ASP A 19 -5.45 13.70 16.04
CA ASP A 19 -4.40 12.74 16.34
C ASP A 19 -5.00 11.34 16.51
N ASP A 20 -4.24 10.30 16.18
CA ASP A 20 -4.63 8.90 16.40
C ASP A 20 -6.02 8.55 15.84
N PHE A 21 -6.33 9.03 14.64
CA PHE A 21 -7.67 8.90 14.05
C PHE A 21 -7.74 7.83 12.94
N ILE A 22 -6.67 7.64 12.17
CA ILE A 22 -6.61 6.76 11.00
C ILE A 22 -6.12 5.36 11.40
N ASP A 23 -6.82 4.32 10.97
CA ASP A 23 -6.43 2.92 11.21
C ASP A 23 -5.43 2.42 10.18
N LEU A 24 -5.65 2.77 8.89
CA LEU A 24 -4.80 2.36 7.78
C LEU A 24 -4.71 3.45 6.72
N THR A 25 -3.50 3.73 6.26
CA THR A 25 -3.25 4.48 5.01
C THR A 25 -2.75 3.51 3.93
N VAL A 26 -3.35 3.54 2.74
CA VAL A 26 -2.85 2.85 1.54
C VAL A 26 -2.75 3.87 0.44
N THR A 27 -1.53 4.15 -0.01
CA THR A 27 -1.29 5.26 -0.93
C THR A 27 -0.06 5.08 -1.80
N SER A 28 -0.02 5.81 -2.90
CA SER A 28 1.11 5.94 -3.79
C SER A 28 1.38 7.43 -4.05
N PRO A 29 2.47 8.00 -3.50
CA PRO A 29 2.78 9.42 -3.69
C PRO A 29 3.19 9.71 -5.14
N PRO A 30 3.31 10.98 -5.55
CA PRO A 30 3.98 11.33 -6.79
C PRO A 30 5.41 10.76 -6.82
N TYR A 31 5.79 10.12 -7.95
CA TYR A 31 7.13 9.54 -8.12
C TYR A 31 8.04 10.55 -8.81
N ASP A 32 8.88 11.24 -8.12
CA ASP A 32 9.85 12.20 -8.66
C ASP A 32 9.32 12.88 -9.96
N ASN A 33 10.08 12.85 -11.05
CA ASN A 33 9.64 13.39 -12.36
C ASN A 33 9.14 12.31 -13.33
N LEU A 34 8.72 11.13 -12.85
CA LEU A 34 8.34 10.01 -13.71
C LEU A 34 7.03 10.22 -14.48
N ARG A 35 6.15 11.11 -14.02
CA ARG A 35 4.86 11.38 -14.65
C ARG A 35 4.50 12.86 -14.57
N ASN A 36 3.79 13.33 -15.58
CA ASN A 36 3.21 14.67 -15.56
C ASN A 36 1.82 14.60 -14.91
N TYR A 37 1.68 15.22 -13.76
CA TYR A 37 0.42 15.34 -13.02
C TYR A 37 -0.17 16.75 -13.24
N ASN A 38 -0.52 17.12 -14.49
CA ASN A 38 -1.08 18.42 -14.87
C ASN A 38 -0.26 19.62 -14.36
N GLY A 39 1.08 19.48 -14.29
CA GLY A 39 1.99 20.52 -13.78
C GLY A 39 2.14 20.57 -12.26
N ASN A 40 1.36 19.81 -11.49
CA ASN A 40 1.39 19.85 -10.01
C ASN A 40 2.64 19.17 -9.40
N ILE A 41 3.45 18.47 -10.20
CA ILE A 41 4.67 17.81 -9.72
C ILE A 41 5.71 18.80 -9.18
N SER A 42 5.69 20.07 -9.63
CA SER A 42 6.59 21.12 -9.13
C SER A 42 6.43 21.40 -7.63
N GLN A 43 5.32 20.96 -7.02
CA GLN A 43 5.04 21.09 -5.60
C GLN A 43 5.57 19.89 -4.78
N TRP A 44 6.01 18.80 -5.43
CA TRP A 44 6.56 17.63 -4.77
C TRP A 44 8.05 17.80 -4.53
N SER A 45 8.46 17.74 -3.28
CA SER A 45 9.86 17.78 -2.86
C SER A 45 10.07 16.85 -1.66
N PHE A 46 11.34 16.60 -1.31
CA PHE A 46 11.63 15.81 -0.13
C PHE A 46 11.19 16.52 1.17
N GLU A 47 11.28 17.84 1.21
CA GLU A 47 10.81 18.66 2.34
C GLU A 47 9.29 18.53 2.51
N LYS A 48 8.53 18.59 1.40
CA LYS A 48 7.08 18.34 1.40
C LYS A 48 6.76 16.95 1.89
N PHE A 49 7.48 15.92 1.42
CA PHE A 49 7.35 14.56 1.91
C PHE A 49 7.61 14.48 3.43
N GLN A 50 8.63 15.19 3.94
CA GLN A 50 8.94 15.17 5.38
C GLN A 50 7.79 15.72 6.24
N GLU A 51 7.12 16.78 5.79
CA GLU A 51 5.92 17.29 6.47
C GLU A 51 4.78 16.26 6.44
N ILE A 52 4.54 15.65 5.28
CA ILE A 52 3.53 14.61 5.12
C ILE A 52 3.81 13.40 6.02
N ALA A 53 5.06 12.95 6.10
CA ALA A 53 5.44 11.82 6.95
C ALA A 53 5.18 12.09 8.45
N LYS A 54 5.42 13.32 8.90
CA LYS A 54 5.12 13.76 10.29
C LYS A 54 3.62 13.77 10.55
N GLU A 55 2.85 14.34 9.64
CA GLU A 55 1.39 14.38 9.77
C GLU A 55 0.78 12.99 9.69
N LEU A 56 1.25 12.11 8.79
CA LEU A 56 0.84 10.71 8.76
C LEU A 56 1.11 10.01 10.11
N TYR A 57 2.27 10.27 10.73
CA TYR A 57 2.56 9.71 12.05
C TYR A 57 1.60 10.23 13.12
N ARG A 58 1.29 11.52 13.11
CA ARG A 58 0.38 12.17 14.05
C ARG A 58 -1.02 11.57 13.96
N ILE A 59 -1.59 11.50 12.74
CA ILE A 59 -2.98 11.06 12.53
C ILE A 59 -3.16 9.53 12.59
N THR A 60 -2.09 8.74 12.41
CA THR A 60 -2.17 7.28 12.49
C THR A 60 -2.32 6.83 13.93
N LYS A 61 -3.30 5.97 14.22
CA LYS A 61 -3.51 5.36 15.53
C LYS A 61 -2.32 4.53 15.99
N GLU A 62 -2.13 4.39 17.29
CA GLU A 62 -1.21 3.36 17.83
C GLU A 62 -1.65 1.96 17.34
N GLY A 63 -0.73 1.23 16.73
CA GLY A 63 -1.00 -0.04 16.04
C GLY A 63 -1.58 0.11 14.63
N GLY A 64 -1.81 1.33 14.15
CA GLY A 64 -2.20 1.61 12.77
C GLY A 64 -1.05 1.42 11.79
N VAL A 65 -1.38 1.30 10.51
CA VAL A 65 -0.44 0.94 9.44
C VAL A 65 -0.49 1.98 8.31
N VAL A 66 0.66 2.24 7.71
CA VAL A 66 0.79 2.99 6.45
C VAL A 66 1.43 2.07 5.42
N VAL A 67 0.75 1.83 4.32
CA VAL A 67 1.29 1.15 3.13
C VAL A 67 1.67 2.22 2.12
N TRP A 68 2.97 2.37 1.91
CA TRP A 68 3.56 3.38 1.03
C TRP A 68 4.10 2.71 -0.23
N VAL A 69 3.37 2.86 -1.35
CA VAL A 69 3.73 2.25 -2.64
C VAL A 69 4.53 3.25 -3.44
N VAL A 70 5.79 2.93 -3.76
CA VAL A 70 6.71 3.88 -4.39
C VAL A 70 7.73 3.17 -5.28
N GLY A 71 8.09 3.83 -6.39
CA GLY A 71 9.19 3.45 -7.26
C GLY A 71 10.21 4.57 -7.41
N ASP A 72 11.41 4.23 -7.86
CA ASP A 72 12.48 5.20 -8.12
C ASP A 72 12.52 5.60 -9.60
N ALA A 73 12.81 6.85 -9.88
CA ALA A 73 13.16 7.31 -11.22
C ALA A 73 14.59 6.94 -11.57
N THR A 74 14.88 6.77 -12.86
CA THR A 74 16.24 6.67 -13.37
C THR A 74 16.58 7.98 -14.10
N ILE A 75 17.54 8.73 -13.55
CA ILE A 75 18.00 10.00 -14.09
C ILE A 75 19.49 9.88 -14.45
N ASN A 76 19.85 10.21 -15.69
CA ASN A 76 21.23 10.12 -16.17
C ASN A 76 21.90 8.77 -15.89
N GLY A 77 21.15 7.67 -16.02
CA GLY A 77 21.66 6.32 -15.81
C GLY A 77 21.80 5.90 -14.35
N SER A 78 21.32 6.67 -13.38
CA SER A 78 21.30 6.34 -11.96
C SER A 78 19.87 6.36 -11.42
N GLU A 79 19.52 5.38 -10.60
CA GLU A 79 18.29 5.44 -9.82
C GLU A 79 18.39 6.54 -8.76
N THR A 80 17.28 7.22 -8.50
CA THR A 80 17.25 8.32 -7.52
C THR A 80 17.43 7.85 -6.08
N GLY A 81 17.01 6.63 -5.78
CA GLY A 81 17.03 6.08 -4.42
C GLY A 81 16.06 6.81 -3.47
N THR A 82 15.11 7.56 -4.01
CA THR A 82 14.12 8.34 -3.25
C THR A 82 13.27 7.44 -2.38
N SER A 83 12.90 6.25 -2.87
CA SER A 83 12.12 5.26 -2.12
C SER A 83 12.80 4.85 -0.81
N PHE A 84 14.11 4.59 -0.85
CA PHE A 84 14.90 4.24 0.34
C PHE A 84 15.02 5.43 1.30
N LYS A 85 15.24 6.63 0.76
CA LYS A 85 15.33 7.85 1.57
C LYS A 85 14.01 8.11 2.32
N GLN A 86 12.88 7.90 1.64
CA GLN A 86 11.56 8.02 2.26
C GLN A 86 11.34 6.96 3.34
N ALA A 87 11.64 5.68 3.07
CA ALA A 87 11.50 4.60 4.04
C ALA A 87 12.34 4.82 5.31
N LEU A 88 13.57 5.33 5.16
CA LEU A 88 14.44 5.65 6.29
C LEU A 88 13.91 6.85 7.08
N TYR A 89 13.42 7.88 6.40
CA TYR A 89 12.86 9.05 7.07
C TYR A 89 11.59 8.71 7.87
N PHE A 90 10.71 7.85 7.36
CA PHE A 90 9.59 7.35 8.16
C PHE A 90 10.03 6.72 9.49
N LYS A 91 11.17 6.01 9.50
CA LYS A 91 11.73 5.47 10.76
C LYS A 91 12.25 6.57 11.68
N GLU A 92 12.84 7.63 11.14
CA GLU A 92 13.27 8.80 11.93
C GLU A 92 12.08 9.52 12.58
N VAL A 93 10.95 9.61 11.88
CA VAL A 93 9.70 10.18 12.40
C VAL A 93 9.11 9.34 13.54
N GLY A 94 9.39 8.05 13.59
CA GLY A 94 8.93 7.15 14.66
C GLY A 94 8.18 5.90 14.19
N PHE A 95 7.88 5.77 12.89
CA PHE A 95 7.32 4.54 12.35
C PHE A 95 8.31 3.38 12.44
N ARG A 96 7.79 2.18 12.61
CA ARG A 96 8.53 0.94 12.39
C ARG A 96 8.40 0.55 10.92
N LEU A 97 9.49 0.28 10.24
CA LEU A 97 9.46 -0.43 8.96
C LEU A 97 9.12 -1.90 9.27
N HIS A 98 7.82 -2.22 9.21
CA HIS A 98 7.31 -3.54 9.60
C HIS A 98 7.63 -4.60 8.57
N ASP A 99 7.44 -4.30 7.28
CA ASP A 99 7.80 -5.18 6.17
C ASP A 99 8.21 -4.36 4.94
N THR A 100 9.10 -4.91 4.14
CA THR A 100 9.42 -4.42 2.80
C THR A 100 8.85 -5.42 1.80
N MET A 101 7.73 -5.04 1.20
CA MET A 101 7.04 -5.88 0.22
C MET A 101 7.34 -5.41 -1.20
N ILE A 102 7.19 -6.30 -2.16
CA ILE A 102 7.39 -6.03 -3.59
C ILE A 102 6.06 -6.18 -4.33
N TYR A 103 5.67 -5.14 -5.01
CA TYR A 103 4.66 -5.14 -6.04
C TYR A 103 5.33 -5.47 -7.37
N SER A 104 5.28 -6.74 -7.79
CA SER A 104 5.76 -7.16 -9.11
C SER A 104 4.63 -7.04 -10.14
N LYS A 105 4.99 -6.55 -11.32
CA LYS A 105 4.05 -6.25 -12.42
C LYS A 105 4.63 -6.68 -13.76
N ASN A 106 3.77 -6.73 -14.78
CA ASN A 106 4.25 -6.86 -16.15
C ASN A 106 4.99 -5.58 -16.55
N SER A 107 6.16 -5.72 -17.18
CA SER A 107 6.92 -4.63 -17.80
C SER A 107 6.71 -4.62 -19.31
N LEU A 108 6.99 -3.49 -19.93
CA LEU A 108 7.10 -3.38 -21.37
C LEU A 108 8.57 -3.49 -21.76
N PRO A 109 8.93 -4.23 -22.84
CA PRO A 109 10.30 -4.29 -23.32
C PRO A 109 10.82 -2.89 -23.65
N MET A 110 12.00 -2.56 -23.15
CA MET A 110 12.67 -1.28 -23.39
C MET A 110 14.08 -1.50 -23.95
N ASN A 111 14.49 -0.68 -24.91
CA ASN A 111 15.85 -0.71 -25.45
C ASN A 111 16.78 0.13 -24.56
N HIS A 112 17.37 -0.50 -23.58
CA HIS A 112 18.38 0.12 -22.69
C HIS A 112 19.37 -0.94 -22.16
N ASN A 113 20.38 -0.52 -21.44
CA ASN A 113 21.41 -1.37 -20.89
C ASN A 113 21.17 -1.82 -19.43
N ARG A 114 19.89 -1.96 -19.04
CA ARG A 114 19.44 -2.39 -17.72
C ARG A 114 18.41 -3.51 -17.85
N TYR A 115 18.19 -4.23 -16.76
CA TYR A 115 17.04 -5.12 -16.66
C TYR A 115 15.74 -4.30 -16.63
N GLU A 116 14.66 -4.91 -17.13
CA GLU A 116 13.32 -4.31 -17.11
C GLU A 116 12.87 -4.04 -15.67
N GLN A 117 12.32 -2.84 -15.43
CA GLN A 117 11.79 -2.47 -14.13
C GLN A 117 10.38 -3.04 -13.97
N ASP A 118 10.28 -4.21 -13.40
CA ASP A 118 9.03 -4.98 -13.23
C ASP A 118 8.48 -5.00 -11.80
N PHE A 119 8.95 -4.09 -10.95
CA PHE A 119 8.46 -3.98 -9.58
C PHE A 119 8.45 -2.55 -9.04
N GLU A 120 7.68 -2.38 -7.97
CA GLU A 120 7.70 -1.21 -7.09
C GLU A 120 7.77 -1.68 -5.63
N TYR A 121 8.27 -0.82 -4.73
CA TYR A 121 8.27 -1.12 -3.31
C TYR A 121 6.90 -0.86 -2.69
N MET A 122 6.49 -1.70 -1.75
CA MET A 122 5.38 -1.47 -0.84
C MET A 122 5.94 -1.50 0.57
N PHE A 123 6.32 -0.35 1.11
CA PHE A 123 6.78 -0.26 2.49
C PHE A 123 5.58 -0.31 3.44
N VAL A 124 5.54 -1.32 4.27
CA VAL A 124 4.56 -1.44 5.34
C VAL A 124 5.16 -0.85 6.61
N LEU A 125 4.62 0.29 6.98
CA LEU A 125 5.06 1.08 8.14
C LEU A 125 4.02 0.98 9.23
N SER A 126 4.41 0.95 10.51
CA SER A 126 3.46 0.88 11.61
C SER A 126 3.81 1.83 12.75
N LYS A 127 2.81 2.48 13.32
CA LYS A 127 2.95 3.19 14.59
C LYS A 127 2.85 2.18 15.72
N GLY A 128 3.98 1.87 16.35
CA GLY A 128 4.08 0.76 17.29
C GLY A 128 3.97 -0.63 16.63
N LYS A 129 3.39 -1.61 17.33
CA LYS A 129 3.14 -2.96 16.80
C LYS A 129 1.80 -2.97 16.05
N PRO A 130 1.72 -3.48 14.82
CA PRO A 130 0.44 -3.58 14.12
C PRO A 130 -0.63 -4.27 14.97
N LYS A 131 -1.79 -3.62 15.10
CA LYS A 131 -2.93 -4.13 15.88
C LYS A 131 -3.71 -5.19 15.10
N THR A 132 -3.75 -5.06 13.77
CA THR A 132 -4.48 -5.93 12.86
C THR A 132 -3.52 -6.57 11.88
N PHE A 133 -3.62 -7.89 11.69
CA PHE A 133 -2.98 -8.65 10.61
C PHE A 133 -3.87 -9.82 10.21
N ASN A 134 -4.67 -9.64 9.18
CA ASN A 134 -5.51 -10.66 8.56
C ASN A 134 -4.75 -11.28 7.38
N SER A 135 -3.91 -12.28 7.63
CA SER A 135 -3.01 -12.83 6.63
C SER A 135 -3.76 -13.48 5.46
N ILE A 136 -3.41 -13.08 4.25
CA ILE A 136 -3.85 -13.76 3.03
C ILE A 136 -3.14 -15.11 2.96
N LYS A 137 -3.92 -16.18 2.77
CA LYS A 137 -3.41 -17.53 2.66
C LYS A 137 -3.46 -18.02 1.22
N ILE A 138 -2.49 -18.83 0.87
CA ILE A 138 -2.39 -19.51 -0.42
C ILE A 138 -2.18 -21.01 -0.21
N PRO A 139 -2.59 -21.87 -1.17
CA PRO A 139 -2.36 -23.30 -1.10
C PRO A 139 -0.87 -23.64 -0.97
N CYS A 140 -0.55 -24.64 -0.18
CA CYS A 140 0.79 -25.20 -0.15
C CYS A 140 1.05 -26.03 -1.40
N LYS A 141 2.26 -25.94 -1.95
CA LYS A 141 2.67 -26.70 -3.15
C LYS A 141 2.60 -28.23 -2.93
N TYR A 142 2.88 -28.66 -1.69
CA TYR A 142 2.92 -30.08 -1.32
C TYR A 142 2.21 -30.27 0.02
N PRO A 143 0.86 -30.22 0.06
CA PRO A 143 0.11 -30.46 1.29
C PRO A 143 0.31 -31.90 1.78
N GLU A 144 0.21 -32.11 3.10
CA GLU A 144 0.28 -33.41 3.78
C GLU A 144 1.61 -34.16 3.66
N LYS A 145 2.56 -33.66 2.89
CA LYS A 145 3.91 -34.26 2.88
C LYS A 145 4.65 -33.96 4.18
N PRO A 146 5.52 -34.88 4.65
CA PRO A 146 6.41 -34.56 5.76
C PRO A 146 7.24 -33.33 5.42
N THR A 147 7.37 -32.38 6.36
CA THR A 147 8.26 -31.25 6.17
C THR A 147 9.65 -31.75 5.80
N ALA A 148 10.17 -31.30 4.64
CA ALA A 148 11.52 -31.61 4.24
C ALA A 148 12.49 -31.32 5.40
N ARG A 149 13.53 -32.14 5.57
CA ARG A 149 14.61 -31.84 6.51
C ARG A 149 15.13 -30.45 6.16
N GLN A 150 14.86 -29.48 6.99
CA GLN A 150 15.67 -28.28 7.00
C GLN A 150 17.06 -28.76 7.44
N ASN A 151 17.98 -28.91 6.47
CA ASN A 151 19.38 -29.00 6.79
C ASN A 151 19.72 -27.65 7.42
N SER A 152 19.70 -27.58 8.75
CA SER A 152 20.33 -26.48 9.45
C SER A 152 21.81 -26.61 9.14
N TYR A 153 22.31 -25.77 8.23
CA TYR A 153 23.72 -25.48 8.17
C TYR A 153 24.06 -24.81 9.50
N PHE A 154 24.57 -25.60 10.43
CA PHE A 154 25.21 -25.06 11.61
C PHE A 154 26.55 -24.50 11.12
N SER A 155 26.74 -23.20 11.28
CA SER A 155 28.09 -22.64 11.23
C SER A 155 28.95 -23.38 12.26
N GLU A 156 30.15 -23.78 11.90
CA GLU A 156 31.07 -24.54 12.74
C GLU A 156 31.50 -23.81 14.03
N THR A 157 31.04 -22.58 14.23
CA THR A 157 31.44 -21.70 15.34
C THR A 157 30.67 -21.91 16.64
N ASP A 158 29.60 -22.74 16.68
CA ASP A 158 28.76 -22.92 17.87
C ASP A 158 28.83 -24.32 18.50
N GLU A 159 30.03 -24.84 18.76
CA GLU A 159 30.18 -26.12 19.50
C GLU A 159 29.67 -26.07 20.95
N LYS A 160 29.54 -24.91 21.57
CA LYS A 160 29.17 -24.79 22.99
C LYS A 160 27.66 -24.85 23.28
N ASN A 161 26.77 -24.84 22.28
CA ASN A 161 25.31 -24.81 22.47
C ASN A 161 24.57 -26.03 21.90
N ARG A 162 25.22 -27.16 21.67
CA ARG A 162 24.58 -28.44 21.27
C ARG A 162 23.82 -29.07 22.42
N LYS A 163 22.76 -28.49 22.90
CA LYS A 163 21.72 -29.26 23.59
C LYS A 163 20.98 -30.10 22.55
N ALA A 164 21.02 -31.42 22.68
CA ALA A 164 20.28 -32.35 21.85
C ALA A 164 18.80 -31.92 21.82
N ARG A 165 18.35 -31.30 20.70
CA ARG A 165 16.94 -31.03 20.50
C ARG A 165 16.24 -32.38 20.35
N SER A 166 15.36 -32.72 21.29
CA SER A 166 14.48 -33.86 21.17
C SER A 166 13.82 -33.85 19.78
N LEU A 167 13.83 -35.02 19.12
CA LEU A 167 13.14 -35.23 17.84
C LEU A 167 11.63 -35.13 18.06
N LYS A 168 11.10 -33.91 18.17
CA LYS A 168 9.65 -33.70 18.16
C LYS A 168 9.13 -34.22 16.82
N LYS A 169 8.14 -35.12 16.85
CA LYS A 169 7.41 -35.56 15.63
C LYS A 169 7.02 -34.31 14.84
N ARG A 170 7.51 -34.22 13.60
CA ARG A 170 7.24 -33.05 12.71
C ARG A 170 5.77 -33.10 12.34
N LYS A 171 5.12 -31.97 12.46
CA LYS A 171 3.75 -31.79 11.93
C LYS A 171 3.81 -31.87 10.39
N PRO A 172 2.82 -32.49 9.74
CA PRO A 172 2.73 -32.46 8.28
C PRO A 172 2.59 -31.01 7.79
N VAL A 173 2.96 -30.77 6.53
CA VAL A 173 2.73 -29.47 5.88
C VAL A 173 1.24 -29.24 5.82
N GLY A 174 0.78 -28.07 6.26
CA GLY A 174 -0.62 -27.69 6.16
C GLY A 174 -1.06 -27.57 4.69
N THR A 175 -2.37 -27.53 4.47
CA THR A 175 -2.97 -27.32 3.15
C THR A 175 -2.74 -25.89 2.64
N GLU A 176 -2.59 -24.93 3.55
CA GLU A 176 -2.41 -23.52 3.27
C GLU A 176 -1.21 -22.92 4.02
N LYS A 177 -0.64 -21.89 3.46
CA LYS A 177 0.41 -21.07 4.07
C LYS A 177 0.11 -19.58 3.87
N ILE A 178 0.71 -18.72 4.70
CA ILE A 178 0.66 -17.27 4.50
C ILE A 178 1.34 -16.93 3.16
N LYS A 179 0.71 -16.06 2.37
CA LYS A 179 1.27 -15.49 1.12
C LYS A 179 2.61 -14.79 1.43
N GLY A 180 3.59 -14.95 0.57
CA GLY A 180 4.87 -14.22 0.70
C GLY A 180 4.71 -12.73 0.45
N ASN A 181 5.78 -11.97 0.64
CA ASN A 181 5.80 -10.52 0.50
C ASN A 181 6.17 -10.01 -0.90
N ILE A 182 6.25 -10.88 -1.89
CA ILE A 182 6.32 -10.52 -3.31
C ILE A 182 4.95 -10.82 -3.91
N TRP A 183 4.23 -9.75 -4.31
CA TRP A 183 2.89 -9.85 -4.86
C TRP A 183 2.89 -9.44 -6.32
N TYR A 184 2.43 -10.36 -7.18
CA TYR A 184 2.30 -10.09 -8.61
C TYR A 184 0.89 -9.65 -8.94
N PHE A 185 0.78 -8.53 -9.69
CA PHE A 185 -0.47 -8.05 -10.25
C PHE A 185 -0.26 -7.68 -11.71
N THR A 186 -1.12 -8.17 -12.58
CA THR A 186 -1.16 -7.72 -13.96
C THR A 186 -1.70 -6.30 -14.03
N THR A 187 -1.03 -5.43 -14.79
CA THR A 187 -1.42 -4.03 -14.98
C THR A 187 -1.96 -3.77 -16.36
N GLY A 188 -2.61 -2.63 -16.55
CA GLY A 188 -3.19 -2.19 -17.80
C GLY A 188 -4.71 -2.30 -17.84
N LYS A 189 -5.28 -2.03 -19.03
CA LYS A 189 -6.73 -2.03 -19.25
C LYS A 189 -7.32 -3.41 -18.96
N ASN A 190 -8.45 -3.46 -18.25
CA ASN A 190 -9.15 -4.66 -17.80
C ASN A 190 -8.37 -5.55 -16.81
N HIS A 191 -7.20 -5.08 -16.30
CA HIS A 191 -6.41 -5.79 -15.30
C HIS A 191 -6.27 -4.96 -14.01
N SER A 192 -5.87 -3.68 -14.12
CA SER A 192 -5.79 -2.81 -12.95
C SER A 192 -7.17 -2.50 -12.38
N THR A 193 -8.15 -2.27 -13.25
CA THR A 193 -9.56 -2.02 -12.93
C THR A 193 -10.43 -2.28 -14.17
N MET A 194 -11.71 -2.50 -13.94
CA MET A 194 -12.74 -2.57 -15.00
C MET A 194 -13.38 -1.20 -15.27
N ASP A 195 -13.06 -0.17 -14.50
CA ASP A 195 -13.62 1.17 -14.67
C ASP A 195 -12.84 1.95 -15.73
N ASP A 196 -13.37 2.08 -16.93
CA ASP A 196 -12.72 2.82 -18.01
C ASP A 196 -12.33 4.28 -17.64
N ILE A 197 -13.16 4.94 -16.83
CA ILE A 197 -12.88 6.32 -16.39
C ILE A 197 -11.57 6.43 -15.60
N ALA A 198 -11.14 5.40 -14.88
CA ALA A 198 -9.90 5.41 -14.12
C ALA A 198 -8.66 5.66 -15.00
N PHE A 199 -8.70 5.21 -16.28
CA PHE A 199 -7.59 5.36 -17.22
C PHE A 199 -7.39 6.78 -17.73
N ARG A 200 -8.26 7.71 -17.38
CA ARG A 200 -8.04 9.14 -17.57
C ARG A 200 -6.99 9.70 -16.59
N HIS A 201 -6.70 8.98 -15.50
CA HIS A 201 -5.60 9.27 -14.59
C HIS A 201 -4.33 8.56 -15.06
N PRO A 202 -3.15 9.22 -15.13
CA PRO A 202 -1.92 8.65 -15.70
C PRO A 202 -1.27 7.55 -14.85
N ALA A 203 -1.65 7.46 -13.58
CA ALA A 203 -1.01 6.58 -12.61
C ALA A 203 -2.06 5.88 -11.75
N ILE A 204 -2.50 4.71 -12.17
CA ILE A 204 -3.41 3.87 -11.37
C ILE A 204 -2.67 2.60 -10.93
N PHE A 205 -2.80 2.23 -9.66
CA PHE A 205 -2.38 0.91 -9.22
C PHE A 205 -3.57 -0.06 -9.18
N PRO A 206 -3.33 -1.38 -9.24
CA PRO A 206 -4.41 -2.35 -9.33
C PRO A 206 -5.35 -2.30 -8.12
N GLU A 207 -6.67 -2.42 -8.38
CA GLU A 207 -7.68 -2.54 -7.31
C GLU A 207 -7.38 -3.70 -6.36
N GLN A 208 -6.89 -4.82 -6.89
CA GLN A 208 -6.51 -5.98 -6.09
C GLN A 208 -5.37 -5.67 -5.11
N LEU A 209 -4.41 -4.80 -5.49
CA LEU A 209 -3.34 -4.37 -4.59
C LEU A 209 -3.92 -3.61 -3.39
N ALA A 210 -4.75 -2.61 -3.65
CA ALA A 210 -5.43 -1.86 -2.59
C ALA A 210 -6.29 -2.77 -1.71
N ASN A 211 -7.10 -3.63 -2.34
CA ASN A 211 -7.94 -4.60 -1.66
C ASN A 211 -7.15 -5.49 -0.70
N ASP A 212 -6.07 -6.11 -1.20
CA ASP A 212 -5.26 -7.06 -0.42
C ASP A 212 -4.61 -6.38 0.80
N HIS A 213 -4.16 -5.12 0.67
CA HIS A 213 -3.64 -4.36 1.81
C HIS A 213 -4.74 -3.94 2.79
N ILE A 214 -5.91 -3.49 2.29
CA ILE A 214 -7.03 -3.09 3.13
C ILE A 214 -7.52 -4.26 3.99
N ILE A 215 -7.74 -5.42 3.41
CA ILE A 215 -8.18 -6.59 4.17
C ILE A 215 -7.11 -7.10 5.13
N SER A 216 -5.82 -7.00 4.76
CA SER A 216 -4.70 -7.46 5.60
C SER A 216 -4.50 -6.63 6.86
N TRP A 217 -4.63 -5.30 6.76
CA TRP A 217 -4.22 -4.37 7.81
C TRP A 217 -5.35 -3.62 8.48
N SER A 218 -6.62 -3.93 8.13
CA SER A 218 -7.80 -3.31 8.75
C SER A 218 -8.94 -4.29 8.95
N ASN A 219 -9.92 -3.89 9.76
CA ASN A 219 -11.17 -4.59 9.99
C ASN A 219 -12.35 -3.77 9.47
N PRO A 220 -13.55 -4.37 9.26
CA PRO A 220 -14.76 -3.61 8.97
C PRO A 220 -14.98 -2.46 9.97
N ASN A 221 -15.44 -1.31 9.46
CA ASN A 221 -15.62 -0.04 10.15
C ASN A 221 -14.35 0.75 10.50
N ASP A 222 -13.14 0.21 10.27
CA ASP A 222 -11.90 1.00 10.39
C ASP A 222 -11.89 2.14 9.36
N VAL A 223 -11.11 3.17 9.65
CA VAL A 223 -10.95 4.36 8.80
C VAL A 223 -9.72 4.23 7.94
N ILE A 224 -9.93 4.20 6.62
CA ILE A 224 -8.87 4.15 5.61
C ILE A 224 -8.62 5.56 5.08
N PHE A 225 -7.36 5.92 4.90
CA PHE A 225 -6.94 7.21 4.37
C PHE A 225 -6.07 7.06 3.12
N ASP A 226 -6.25 7.98 2.17
CA ASP A 226 -5.37 8.13 1.00
C ASP A 226 -5.11 9.62 0.74
N PRO A 227 -3.91 10.14 1.07
CA PRO A 227 -3.54 11.53 0.86
C PRO A 227 -3.30 11.90 -0.61
N PHE A 228 -3.18 10.91 -1.52
CA PHE A 228 -2.94 11.10 -2.95
C PHE A 228 -3.93 10.24 -3.74
N MET A 229 -5.21 10.52 -3.54
CA MET A 229 -6.32 9.65 -3.93
C MET A 229 -6.36 9.35 -5.44
N GLY A 230 -5.87 10.24 -6.29
CA GLY A 230 -5.80 10.09 -7.73
C GLY A 230 -7.16 9.68 -8.32
N SER A 231 -7.22 8.51 -8.93
CA SER A 231 -8.46 7.96 -9.48
C SER A 231 -9.40 7.29 -8.46
N GLY A 232 -9.10 7.33 -7.16
CA GLY A 232 -9.97 6.83 -6.08
C GLY A 232 -9.94 5.32 -5.86
N THR A 233 -8.89 4.62 -6.27
CA THR A 233 -8.80 3.15 -6.15
C THR A 233 -8.89 2.68 -4.70
N THR A 234 -8.11 3.29 -3.79
CA THR A 234 -8.14 2.97 -2.35
C THR A 234 -9.53 3.20 -1.76
N GLY A 235 -10.17 4.32 -2.10
CA GLY A 235 -11.51 4.64 -1.60
C GLY A 235 -12.57 3.64 -2.04
N LYS A 236 -12.60 3.31 -3.33
CA LYS A 236 -13.50 2.28 -3.86
C LYS A 236 -13.32 0.95 -3.11
N MET A 237 -12.08 0.47 -2.97
CA MET A 237 -11.81 -0.81 -2.31
C MET A 237 -12.09 -0.76 -0.81
N ALA A 238 -11.86 0.35 -0.13
CA ALA A 238 -12.21 0.52 1.28
C ALA A 238 -13.71 0.35 1.52
N LEU A 239 -14.53 1.05 0.74
CA LEU A 239 -15.98 1.00 0.86
C LEU A 239 -16.54 -0.38 0.52
N LEU A 240 -16.06 -1.01 -0.55
CA LEU A 240 -16.48 -2.36 -0.95
C LEU A 240 -16.18 -3.41 0.13
N ASN A 241 -15.18 -3.17 0.96
CA ASN A 241 -14.82 -4.04 2.08
C ASN A 241 -15.44 -3.60 3.42
N GLY A 242 -16.38 -2.65 3.44
CA GLY A 242 -17.07 -2.22 4.67
C GLY A 242 -16.23 -1.32 5.59
N ARG A 243 -15.25 -0.58 5.05
CA ARG A 243 -14.44 0.40 5.76
C ARG A 243 -14.92 1.82 5.46
N SER A 244 -14.72 2.74 6.40
CA SER A 244 -14.87 4.17 6.12
C SER A 244 -13.67 4.69 5.35
N PHE A 245 -13.86 5.73 4.55
CA PHE A 245 -12.80 6.29 3.72
C PHE A 245 -12.70 7.80 3.85
N ILE A 246 -11.47 8.28 3.87
CA ILE A 246 -11.11 9.70 3.72
C ILE A 246 -10.04 9.79 2.63
N GLY A 247 -10.22 10.67 1.65
CA GLY A 247 -9.25 10.88 0.58
C GLY A 247 -9.07 12.34 0.25
N SER A 248 -7.85 12.71 -0.15
CA SER A 248 -7.57 14.03 -0.71
C SER A 248 -6.93 13.92 -2.10
N GLU A 249 -7.28 14.84 -2.98
CA GLU A 249 -6.71 14.98 -4.31
C GLU A 249 -6.59 16.47 -4.64
N LEU A 250 -5.39 16.88 -5.02
CA LEU A 250 -5.09 18.28 -5.32
C LEU A 250 -5.64 18.71 -6.69
N ASP A 251 -5.47 17.83 -7.69
CA ASP A 251 -5.92 18.09 -9.05
C ASP A 251 -7.43 17.91 -9.17
N LYS A 252 -8.11 18.97 -9.63
CA LYS A 252 -9.57 18.98 -9.74
C LYS A 252 -10.10 17.92 -10.73
N GLU A 253 -9.40 17.67 -11.83
CA GLU A 253 -9.86 16.68 -12.82
C GLU A 253 -9.77 15.28 -12.25
N TYR A 254 -8.66 14.95 -11.58
CA TYR A 254 -8.49 13.64 -10.92
C TYR A 254 -9.44 13.46 -9.74
N PHE A 255 -9.73 14.55 -9.01
CA PHE A 255 -10.74 14.55 -7.97
C PHE A 255 -12.13 14.19 -8.52
N GLU A 256 -12.57 14.78 -9.63
CA GLU A 256 -13.87 14.45 -10.24
C GLU A 256 -13.92 12.98 -10.71
N ILE A 257 -12.81 12.45 -11.25
CA ILE A 257 -12.71 11.03 -11.61
C ILE A 257 -12.90 10.14 -10.37
N SER A 258 -12.20 10.45 -9.29
CA SER A 258 -12.30 9.67 -8.05
C SER A 258 -13.70 9.73 -7.43
N LYS A 259 -14.30 10.90 -7.42
CA LYS A 259 -15.67 11.14 -6.94
C LYS A 259 -16.70 10.31 -7.73
N GLU A 260 -16.61 10.34 -9.06
CA GLU A 260 -17.50 9.56 -9.93
C GLU A 260 -17.33 8.05 -9.67
N ARG A 261 -16.10 7.54 -9.63
CA ARG A 261 -15.85 6.11 -9.36
C ARG A 261 -16.37 5.65 -8.02
N ILE A 262 -16.12 6.44 -6.98
CA ILE A 262 -16.55 6.12 -5.61
C ILE A 262 -18.07 6.20 -5.50
N SER A 263 -18.70 7.23 -6.10
CA SER A 263 -20.16 7.36 -6.14
C SER A 263 -20.80 6.17 -6.86
N ASN A 264 -20.26 5.76 -8.00
CA ASN A 264 -20.74 4.58 -8.73
C ASN A 264 -20.62 3.30 -7.89
N ALA A 265 -19.51 3.13 -7.16
CA ALA A 265 -19.34 1.97 -6.27
C ALA A 265 -20.39 1.96 -5.14
N ILE A 266 -20.70 3.12 -4.56
CA ILE A 266 -21.74 3.27 -3.53
C ILE A 266 -23.11 2.90 -4.09
N LEU A 267 -23.50 3.45 -5.24
CA LEU A 267 -24.78 3.23 -5.88
C LEU A 267 -24.96 1.76 -6.32
N ASN A 268 -23.98 1.22 -7.03
CA ASN A 268 -24.03 -0.14 -7.58
C ASN A 268 -24.10 -1.23 -6.49
N ASN A 269 -23.63 -0.93 -5.28
CA ASN A 269 -23.64 -1.88 -4.17
C ASN A 269 -24.67 -1.50 -3.07
N ASN A 270 -25.56 -0.57 -3.34
CA ASN A 270 -26.63 -0.12 -2.41
C ASN A 270 -26.08 0.22 -1.01
N MET A 271 -24.93 0.89 -0.95
CA MET A 271 -24.32 1.25 0.33
C MET A 271 -25.10 2.38 1.00
N ASN A 272 -25.31 2.30 2.30
CA ASN A 272 -25.98 3.34 3.08
C ASN A 272 -25.02 4.49 3.39
N ILE A 273 -24.66 5.27 2.37
CA ILE A 273 -23.81 6.48 2.42
C ILE A 273 -24.52 7.56 1.61
N ASP A 274 -24.75 8.72 2.21
CA ASP A 274 -25.35 9.86 1.49
C ASP A 274 -24.31 10.49 0.56
N LEU A 275 -24.61 10.51 -0.73
CA LEU A 275 -23.70 11.09 -1.75
C LEU A 275 -23.51 12.60 -1.58
N ARG A 276 -24.42 13.30 -0.87
CA ARG A 276 -24.29 14.74 -0.60
C ARG A 276 -23.23 15.03 0.46
N ASP A 277 -22.92 14.07 1.30
CA ASP A 277 -22.00 14.19 2.43
C ASP A 277 -20.58 13.72 2.07
N ILE A 278 -20.33 13.24 0.84
CA ILE A 278 -19.02 12.69 0.47
C ILE A 278 -18.01 13.74 0.03
N VAL A 279 -18.43 14.94 -0.33
CA VAL A 279 -17.54 16.03 -0.81
C VAL A 279 -17.47 17.14 0.24
N LEU A 280 -16.27 17.51 0.64
CA LEU A 280 -15.97 18.56 1.63
C LEU A 280 -14.95 19.57 1.08
#